data_4c5f2da36dc04b3f129fc04f88cb6fad
#
_entry.id   4c5f2da36dc04b3f129fc04f88cb6fad
#
_cell.length_a   1.000
_cell.length_b   1.000
_cell.length_c   1.000
_cell.angle_alpha   90.00
_cell.angle_beta   90.00
_cell.angle_gamma   90.00
#
_symmetry.space_group_name_H-M   'P 1'
#
loop_
_entity.id
_entity.type
_entity.pdbx_description
1 polymer ?
#
loop_
_entity_poly.entity_id
_entity_poly.type
_entity_poly.pdbx_seq_one_letter_code
_entity_poly.pdbx_strand_id
1 'polypeptide(L)'
;MDTNDFKKYLIKHKNINSLFIHDYFNYQNNTHHVVDDNSSGIVINIFSKLIESRIIFLSTDMEADVCNLIKAQLLYLEQISDEDIKIYIDSGGGSVYSGLGLLDTMEYIKPDIVTINTGLAASMA
;
A
#
# COMPACT_ATOMS: atom_id res chain seq x y z
N MET A 1 -16.10 -9.46 1.09
CA MET A 1 -15.53 -9.49 2.45
C MET A 1 -15.65 -8.08 2.99
N ASP A 2 -16.38 -7.90 4.08
CA ASP A 2 -16.59 -6.57 4.67
C ASP A 2 -15.27 -6.05 5.25
N THR A 3 -15.10 -4.71 5.27
CA THR A 3 -13.92 -4.04 5.83
C THR A 3 -13.63 -4.46 7.27
N ASN A 4 -14.67 -4.73 8.07
CA ASN A 4 -14.54 -5.23 9.44
C ASN A 4 -14.03 -6.67 9.49
N ASP A 5 -14.44 -7.51 8.57
CA ASP A 5 -13.96 -8.89 8.48
C ASP A 5 -12.51 -8.94 8.04
N PHE A 6 -12.11 -8.05 7.12
CA PHE A 6 -10.72 -7.91 6.70
C PHE A 6 -9.81 -7.41 7.84
N LYS A 7 -10.25 -6.40 8.61
CA LYS A 7 -9.54 -5.94 9.81
C LYS A 7 -9.32 -7.09 10.81
N LYS A 8 -10.37 -7.84 11.12
CA LYS A 8 -10.30 -9.00 12.04
C LYS A 8 -9.36 -10.08 11.51
N TYR A 9 -9.37 -10.34 10.21
CA TYR A 9 -8.47 -11.29 9.57
C TYR A 9 -7.00 -10.87 9.73
N LEU A 10 -6.67 -9.61 9.45
CA LEU A 10 -5.32 -9.07 9.58
C LEU A 10 -4.80 -9.17 11.02
N ILE A 11 -5.62 -8.81 12.00
CA ILE A 11 -5.25 -8.90 13.42
C ILE A 11 -5.05 -10.36 13.85
N LYS A 12 -6.02 -11.22 13.52
CA LYS A 12 -6.08 -12.59 14.05
C LYS A 12 -5.10 -13.55 13.37
N HIS A 13 -4.89 -13.40 12.07
CA HIS A 13 -4.14 -14.37 11.25
C HIS A 13 -2.78 -13.86 10.78
N LYS A 14 -2.55 -12.56 10.74
CA LYS A 14 -1.28 -11.96 10.31
C LYS A 14 -0.52 -11.28 11.43
N ASN A 15 -1.05 -11.31 12.64
CA ASN A 15 -0.44 -10.72 13.83
C ASN A 15 -0.02 -9.24 13.66
N ILE A 16 -0.75 -8.51 12.79
CA ILE A 16 -0.50 -7.10 12.56
C ILE A 16 -1.05 -6.30 13.75
N ASN A 17 -0.27 -5.33 14.23
CA ASN A 17 -0.66 -4.51 15.36
C ASN A 17 -2.02 -3.84 15.12
N SER A 18 -2.96 -4.04 16.05
CA SER A 18 -4.32 -3.50 15.94
C SER A 18 -4.36 -1.97 15.89
N LEU A 19 -3.42 -1.29 16.56
CA LEU A 19 -3.28 0.17 16.50
C LEU A 19 -2.88 0.63 15.10
N PHE A 20 -1.90 -0.02 14.48
CA PHE A 20 -1.50 0.30 13.11
C PHE A 20 -2.66 0.14 12.12
N ILE A 21 -3.41 -0.96 12.24
CA ILE A 21 -4.60 -1.18 11.40
C ILE A 21 -5.66 -0.11 11.65
N HIS A 22 -5.91 0.22 12.91
CA HIS A 22 -6.87 1.26 13.29
C HIS A 22 -6.45 2.63 12.74
N ASP A 23 -5.18 3.01 12.92
CA ASP A 23 -4.65 4.29 12.44
C ASP A 23 -4.61 4.36 10.91
N TYR A 24 -4.22 3.27 10.24
CA TYR A 24 -4.25 3.17 8.78
C TYR A 24 -5.67 3.36 8.21
N PHE A 25 -6.66 2.66 8.78
CA PHE A 25 -8.04 2.80 8.34
C PHE A 25 -8.67 4.14 8.74
N ASN A 26 -8.29 4.70 9.89
CA ASN A 26 -8.71 6.05 10.28
C ASN A 26 -8.05 7.11 9.40
N TYR A 27 -6.77 6.96 9.09
CA TYR A 27 -6.08 7.82 8.14
C TYR A 27 -6.76 7.76 6.77
N GLN A 28 -7.08 6.57 6.27
CA GLN A 28 -7.81 6.40 5.02
C GLN A 28 -9.23 6.98 5.06
N ASN A 29 -9.92 6.88 6.20
CA ASN A 29 -11.29 7.39 6.34
C ASN A 29 -11.33 8.92 6.58
N ASN A 30 -10.28 9.51 7.13
CA ASN A 30 -10.22 10.92 7.48
C ASN A 30 -9.47 11.79 6.47
N THR A 31 -8.70 11.20 5.55
CA THR A 31 -7.91 11.95 4.59
C THR A 31 -8.52 11.92 3.20
N HIS A 32 -8.94 13.08 2.77
CA HIS A 32 -9.15 13.44 1.37
C HIS A 32 -10.22 12.64 0.62
N HIS A 33 -11.44 12.93 0.97
CA HIS A 33 -12.58 12.54 0.14
C HIS A 33 -12.61 13.40 -1.13
N VAL A 34 -12.37 12.79 -2.27
CA VAL A 34 -12.72 13.40 -3.55
C VAL A 34 -14.18 13.04 -3.83
N VAL A 35 -15.04 14.04 -3.96
CA VAL A 35 -16.41 13.84 -4.43
C VAL A 35 -16.35 13.66 -5.94
N ASP A 36 -16.74 12.49 -6.42
CA ASP A 36 -16.92 12.29 -7.86
C ASP A 36 -18.15 13.09 -8.31
N ASP A 37 -17.94 14.01 -9.24
CA ASP A 37 -18.96 14.95 -9.75
C ASP A 37 -20.08 14.27 -10.57
N ASN A 38 -19.95 12.97 -10.79
CA ASN A 38 -20.87 12.17 -11.58
C ASN A 38 -21.93 11.42 -10.76
N SER A 39 -22.66 12.14 -9.88
CA SER A 39 -24.08 11.81 -9.63
C SER A 39 -24.49 10.90 -8.48
N SER A 40 -23.71 10.52 -7.49
CA SER A 40 -24.31 9.74 -6.38
C SER A 40 -23.78 10.04 -4.97
N GLY A 41 -22.99 11.10 -4.78
CA GLY A 41 -22.47 11.45 -3.44
C GLY A 41 -21.57 10.37 -2.83
N ILE A 42 -20.94 9.54 -3.66
CA ILE A 42 -20.01 8.51 -3.22
C ILE A 42 -18.70 9.18 -2.83
N VAL A 43 -18.38 9.09 -1.56
CA VAL A 43 -17.09 9.52 -1.03
C VAL A 43 -16.03 8.51 -1.44
N ILE A 44 -15.11 8.91 -2.32
CA ILE A 44 -14.03 8.06 -2.80
C ILE A 44 -12.77 8.34 -2.01
N ASN A 45 -12.15 7.30 -1.46
CA ASN A 45 -10.82 7.40 -0.88
C ASN A 45 -9.78 7.56 -2.00
N ILE A 46 -8.99 8.63 -1.99
CA ILE A 46 -8.01 8.93 -3.04
C ILE A 46 -6.95 7.82 -3.18
N PHE A 47 -6.53 7.20 -2.08
CA PHE A 47 -5.58 6.08 -2.13
C PHE A 47 -6.16 4.85 -2.82
N SER A 48 -7.46 4.57 -2.62
CA SER A 48 -8.15 3.50 -3.34
C SER A 48 -8.17 3.76 -4.84
N LYS A 49 -8.40 5.00 -5.26
CA LYS A 49 -8.33 5.38 -6.67
C LYS A 49 -6.93 5.28 -7.26
N LEU A 50 -5.92 5.64 -6.49
CA LEU A 50 -4.53 5.52 -6.92
C LEU A 50 -4.11 4.06 -7.08
N ILE A 51 -4.53 3.16 -6.18
CA ILE A 51 -4.30 1.72 -6.32
C ILE A 51 -5.02 1.15 -7.55
N GLU A 52 -6.25 1.56 -7.83
CA GLU A 52 -6.94 1.20 -9.07
C GLU A 52 -6.15 1.64 -10.32
N SER A 53 -5.40 2.74 -10.22
CA SER A 53 -4.49 3.25 -11.25
C SER A 53 -3.08 2.65 -11.17
N ARG A 54 -2.90 1.59 -10.38
CA ARG A 54 -1.64 0.86 -10.17
C ARG A 54 -0.53 1.74 -9.57
N ILE A 55 -0.91 2.65 -8.67
CA ILE A 55 -0.01 3.57 -7.98
C ILE A 55 0.01 3.24 -6.49
N ILE A 56 1.21 3.00 -5.95
CA ILE A 56 1.48 2.72 -4.54
C ILE A 56 2.41 3.79 -3.98
N PHE A 57 2.29 4.10 -2.70
CA PHE A 57 3.18 5.02 -1.99
C PHE A 57 3.99 4.30 -0.91
N LEU A 58 5.30 4.54 -0.91
CA LEU A 58 6.21 4.23 0.19
C LEU A 58 6.73 5.57 0.74
N SER A 59 5.99 6.17 1.69
CA SER A 59 6.25 7.52 2.20
C SER A 59 6.45 7.54 3.72
N THR A 60 6.95 6.46 4.27
CA THR A 60 7.31 6.32 5.69
C THR A 60 8.48 5.35 5.85
N ASP A 61 8.93 5.14 7.09
CA ASP A 61 9.96 4.15 7.39
C ASP A 61 9.51 2.72 7.01
N MET A 62 10.46 1.92 6.53
CA MET A 62 10.23 0.55 6.04
C MET A 62 10.17 -0.44 7.19
N GLU A 63 9.12 -0.36 7.99
CA GLU A 63 8.81 -1.34 9.02
C GLU A 63 8.07 -2.56 8.46
N ALA A 64 7.99 -3.63 9.25
CA ALA A 64 7.39 -4.89 8.79
C ALA A 64 5.96 -4.72 8.30
N ASP A 65 5.15 -3.92 9.01
CA ASP A 65 3.74 -3.70 8.68
C ASP A 65 3.58 -2.93 7.36
N VAL A 66 4.43 -1.90 7.14
CA VAL A 66 4.44 -1.11 5.91
C VAL A 66 4.83 -1.98 4.72
N CYS A 67 5.93 -2.72 4.83
CA CYS A 67 6.39 -3.61 3.76
C CYS A 67 5.38 -4.73 3.47
N ASN A 68 4.74 -5.30 4.49
CA ASN A 68 3.70 -6.32 4.30
C ASN A 68 2.47 -5.76 3.60
N LEU A 69 2.09 -4.52 3.89
CA LEU A 69 0.98 -3.86 3.20
C LEU A 69 1.29 -3.66 1.71
N ILE A 70 2.49 -3.14 1.39
CA ILE A 70 2.90 -2.94 0.00
C ILE A 70 2.98 -4.28 -0.75
N LYS A 71 3.54 -5.33 -0.13
CA LYS A 71 3.54 -6.68 -0.71
C LYS A 71 2.13 -7.18 -1.03
N ALA A 72 1.18 -6.96 -0.11
CA ALA A 72 -0.22 -7.35 -0.35
C ALA A 72 -0.85 -6.58 -1.51
N GLN A 73 -0.54 -5.29 -1.65
CA GLN A 73 -0.99 -4.46 -2.78
C GLN A 73 -0.38 -4.94 -4.10
N LEU A 74 0.92 -5.26 -4.13
CA LEU A 74 1.60 -5.78 -5.31
C LEU A 74 0.98 -7.09 -5.79
N LEU A 75 0.80 -8.06 -4.89
CA LEU A 75 0.18 -9.34 -5.19
C LEU A 75 -1.28 -9.21 -5.65
N TYR A 76 -2.02 -8.23 -5.12
CA TYR A 76 -3.37 -7.94 -5.56
C TYR A 76 -3.39 -7.36 -6.98
N LEU A 77 -2.51 -6.42 -7.28
CA LEU A 77 -2.43 -5.77 -8.59
C LEU A 77 -1.97 -6.76 -9.68
N GLU A 78 -1.06 -7.68 -9.37
CA GLU A 78 -0.67 -8.77 -10.28
C GLU A 78 -1.86 -9.62 -10.72
N GLN A 79 -2.81 -9.90 -9.81
CA GLN A 79 -4.01 -10.68 -10.15
C GLN A 79 -4.97 -9.96 -11.10
N ILE A 80 -4.85 -8.63 -11.21
CA ILE A 80 -5.73 -7.82 -12.06
C ILE A 80 -5.21 -7.74 -13.50
N SER A 81 -3.93 -7.41 -13.66
CA SER A 81 -3.26 -7.34 -14.97
C SER A 81 -1.75 -7.40 -14.84
N ASP A 82 -1.07 -7.65 -15.97
CA ASP A 82 0.40 -7.65 -16.07
C ASP A 82 0.96 -6.25 -16.45
N GLU A 83 0.17 -5.18 -16.40
CA GLU A 83 0.63 -3.81 -16.64
C GLU A 83 1.56 -3.32 -15.52
N ASP A 84 2.43 -2.34 -15.83
CA ASP A 84 3.39 -1.79 -14.88
C ASP A 84 2.72 -1.26 -13.60
N ILE A 85 3.41 -1.42 -12.48
CA ILE A 85 3.02 -0.86 -11.18
C ILE A 85 4.01 0.25 -10.82
N LYS A 86 3.51 1.41 -10.41
CA LYS A 86 4.31 2.57 -10.01
C LYS A 86 4.39 2.68 -8.50
N ILE A 87 5.59 2.77 -7.95
CA ILE A 87 5.82 3.03 -6.52
C ILE A 87 6.47 4.39 -6.36
N TYR A 88 5.77 5.31 -5.71
CA TYR A 88 6.29 6.63 -5.34
C TYR A 88 7.00 6.52 -4.00
N ILE A 89 8.28 6.90 -3.95
CA ILE A 89 9.15 6.72 -2.79
C ILE A 89 9.54 8.07 -2.20
N ASP A 90 9.30 8.21 -0.88
CA ASP A 90 9.82 9.27 -0.03
C ASP A 90 10.07 8.67 1.37
N SER A 91 11.18 7.96 1.53
CA SER A 91 11.47 7.16 2.73
C SER A 91 12.95 7.20 3.11
N GLY A 92 13.20 7.28 4.39
CA GLY A 92 14.55 7.14 4.96
C GLY A 92 15.09 5.70 5.00
N GLY A 93 14.28 4.71 4.57
CA GLY A 93 14.60 3.30 4.70
C GLY A 93 14.03 2.69 5.99
N GLY A 94 14.67 1.68 6.53
CA GLY A 94 14.21 0.99 7.74
C GLY A 94 14.73 -0.43 7.85
N SER A 95 13.86 -1.37 8.23
CA SER A 95 14.21 -2.77 8.43
C SER A 95 14.72 -3.43 7.15
N VAL A 96 15.97 -3.88 7.16
CA VAL A 96 16.61 -4.58 6.04
C VAL A 96 15.84 -5.87 5.70
N TYR A 97 15.45 -6.65 6.69
CA TYR A 97 14.70 -7.89 6.44
C TYR A 97 13.33 -7.64 5.78
N SER A 98 12.63 -6.60 6.24
CA SER A 98 11.34 -6.22 5.66
C SER A 98 11.49 -5.72 4.24
N GLY A 99 12.52 -4.92 3.99
CA GLY A 99 12.84 -4.39 2.67
C GLY A 99 13.26 -5.48 1.68
N LEU A 100 14.11 -6.42 2.10
CA LEU A 100 14.47 -7.57 1.26
C LEU A 100 13.25 -8.40 0.88
N GLY A 101 12.34 -8.66 1.84
CA GLY A 101 11.09 -9.37 1.54
C GLY A 101 10.15 -8.59 0.60
N LEU A 102 10.21 -7.27 0.60
CA LEU A 102 9.52 -6.44 -0.38
C LEU A 102 10.18 -6.56 -1.76
N LEU A 103 11.51 -6.44 -1.83
CA LEU A 103 12.29 -6.61 -3.06
C LEU A 103 12.03 -7.98 -3.69
N ASP A 104 12.09 -9.07 -2.90
CA ASP A 104 11.79 -10.42 -3.38
C ASP A 104 10.38 -10.50 -4.00
N THR A 105 9.40 -9.80 -3.41
CA THR A 105 8.04 -9.74 -3.96
C THR A 105 7.99 -8.98 -5.27
N MET A 106 8.71 -7.86 -5.38
CA MET A 106 8.80 -7.06 -6.60
C MET A 106 9.44 -7.85 -7.75
N GLU A 107 10.44 -8.68 -7.44
CA GLU A 107 11.10 -9.56 -8.44
C GLU A 107 10.27 -10.79 -8.80
N TYR A 108 9.40 -11.24 -7.88
CA TYR A 108 8.58 -12.44 -8.07
C TYR A 108 7.38 -12.21 -8.98
N ILE A 109 6.71 -11.04 -8.87
CA ILE A 109 5.51 -10.72 -9.64
C ILE A 109 5.84 -10.45 -11.11
N LYS A 110 4.86 -10.67 -12.01
CA LYS A 110 5.03 -10.48 -13.45
C LYS A 110 5.09 -9.02 -13.90
N PRO A 111 4.23 -8.10 -13.34
CA PRO A 111 4.28 -6.70 -13.72
C PRO A 111 5.64 -6.08 -13.47
N ASP A 112 6.12 -5.23 -14.39
CA ASP A 112 7.30 -4.42 -14.13
C ASP A 112 7.01 -3.37 -13.06
N ILE A 113 7.99 -3.14 -12.18
CA ILE A 113 7.90 -2.15 -11.12
C ILE A 113 8.67 -0.89 -11.51
N VAL A 114 7.95 0.22 -11.61
CA VAL A 114 8.52 1.55 -11.87
C VAL A 114 8.63 2.30 -10.56
N THR A 115 9.83 2.52 -10.06
CA THR A 115 10.06 3.33 -8.85
C THR A 115 10.28 4.80 -9.21
N ILE A 116 9.64 5.70 -8.47
CA ILE A 116 9.69 7.15 -8.68
C ILE A 116 10.08 7.81 -7.36
N ASN A 117 11.28 8.36 -7.28
CA ASN A 117 11.70 9.11 -6.10
C ASN A 117 11.02 10.49 -6.09
N THR A 118 10.26 10.78 -5.03
CA THR A 118 9.54 12.05 -4.86
C THR A 118 10.06 12.92 -3.71
N GLY A 119 11.11 12.47 -3.06
CA GLY A 119 11.76 13.18 -1.97
C GLY A 119 13.06 12.49 -1.62
N LEU A 120 13.02 11.57 -0.68
CA LEU A 120 14.17 10.80 -0.21
C LEU A 120 13.98 9.33 -0.59
N ALA A 121 15.02 8.70 -1.13
CA ALA A 121 15.15 7.26 -1.22
C ALA A 121 16.51 6.90 -0.61
N ALA A 122 16.53 6.53 0.65
CA ALA A 122 17.76 6.32 1.41
C ALA A 122 17.79 4.95 2.09
N SER A 123 19.00 4.45 2.37
CA SER A 123 19.22 3.18 3.06
C SER A 123 18.52 2.03 2.33
N MET A 124 17.48 1.42 2.94
CA MET A 124 16.77 0.26 2.38
C MET A 124 15.65 0.65 1.38
N ALA A 125 15.28 1.93 1.30
CA ALA A 125 14.21 2.41 0.42
C ALA A 125 14.62 2.60 -1.04
#